data_38a0a9ac60c235ac6b1b59fc41484e7f
#
_entry.id   38a0a9ac60c235ac6b1b59fc41484e7f
#
_cell.length_a   1.000
_cell.length_b   1.000
_cell.length_c   1.000
_cell.angle_alpha   90.00
_cell.angle_beta   90.00
_cell.angle_gamma   90.00
#
_symmetry.space_group_name_H-M   'P 1'
#
loop_
_entity.id
_entity.type
_entity.pdbx_description
1 polymer ?
#
loop_
_entity_poly.entity_id
_entity_poly.type
_entity_poly.pdbx_seq_one_letter_code
_entity_poly.pdbx_strand_id
1 'polypeptide(L)'
;MKKSRESTKSDLGTATHSALKRMTDIHLALQSQQLGRTLPLKAKDLAQKHDVVNRTIQRDIKFMKEIWGLPIQYDRGMGGYYYDEIVTDFPGVKLTEEEIFAFLVARNSIERYQGTNLSEPLSKLFEKLVDQLQISHSDHIKRVKEYISFKPAGWTKGKYSILDKLSKSCRDERFVSFAYDKPWTGKVLKKRVKPIHLVNHDGAWYLIVSENKKAPAPYSIARISALRTHVAKFDHISFSIEKFMKHHFGIFHGDTLHTVKVHFDEYAAPYIKERKWNSSQKIRNLKDGKIEFEIVVNDLIEIKGWIMNWGKHAKVLGPKFLIDEVINELEVTLVNYG
;
A
#
# COMPACT_ATOMS: atom_id res chain seq x y z
N MET A 1 -37.21 -17.04 33.42
CA MET A 1 -37.22 -16.46 32.07
C MET A 1 -36.39 -15.18 32.07
N LYS A 2 -35.13 -15.25 31.66
CA LYS A 2 -34.27 -14.08 31.44
C LYS A 2 -34.00 -13.99 29.93
N LYS A 3 -34.55 -12.97 29.26
CA LYS A 3 -34.19 -12.63 27.88
C LYS A 3 -32.90 -11.86 27.89
N SER A 4 -31.85 -12.44 27.34
CA SER A 4 -30.59 -11.80 27.02
C SER A 4 -30.81 -10.79 25.89
N ARG A 5 -30.40 -9.54 26.12
CA ARG A 5 -30.29 -8.50 25.07
C ARG A 5 -28.95 -8.72 24.35
N GLU A 6 -28.99 -9.28 23.17
CA GLU A 6 -27.93 -9.12 22.19
C GLU A 6 -28.08 -7.73 21.57
N SER A 7 -27.20 -6.78 21.96
CA SER A 7 -27.03 -5.54 21.24
C SER A 7 -26.10 -5.80 20.09
N THR A 8 -26.61 -5.71 18.89
CA THR A 8 -25.87 -5.92 17.65
C THR A 8 -24.86 -4.78 17.40
N LYS A 9 -23.64 -5.14 17.02
CA LYS A 9 -22.54 -4.21 16.66
C LYS A 9 -22.88 -3.22 15.53
N SER A 10 -24.00 -3.40 14.82
CA SER A 10 -24.49 -2.51 13.77
C SER A 10 -25.02 -1.17 14.29
N ASP A 11 -25.58 -1.15 15.50
CA ASP A 11 -26.21 0.06 16.06
C ASP A 11 -25.20 1.10 16.57
N LEU A 12 -24.01 0.68 16.98
CA LEU A 12 -22.95 1.61 17.40
C LEU A 12 -22.37 2.41 16.22
N GLY A 13 -22.23 1.81 15.04
CA GLY A 13 -21.70 2.46 13.85
C GLY A 13 -22.62 3.56 13.33
N THR A 14 -23.93 3.33 13.28
CA THR A 14 -24.92 4.30 12.81
C THR A 14 -25.11 5.46 13.77
N ALA A 15 -25.10 5.22 15.09
CA ALA A 15 -25.21 6.26 16.10
C ALA A 15 -23.99 7.23 16.08
N THR A 16 -22.80 6.70 15.87
CA THR A 16 -21.56 7.50 15.78
C THR A 16 -21.54 8.36 14.51
N HIS A 17 -22.00 7.82 13.39
CA HIS A 17 -22.08 8.54 12.11
C HIS A 17 -23.07 9.71 12.17
N SER A 18 -24.22 9.53 12.83
CA SER A 18 -25.21 10.59 13.01
C SER A 18 -24.73 11.71 13.93
N ALA A 19 -23.95 11.39 14.98
CA ALA A 19 -23.35 12.38 15.87
C ALA A 19 -22.28 13.23 15.17
N LEU A 20 -21.39 12.61 14.40
CA LEU A 20 -20.36 13.32 13.66
C LEU A 20 -20.97 14.28 12.61
N LYS A 21 -21.95 13.81 11.83
CA LYS A 21 -22.67 14.65 10.87
C LYS A 21 -23.29 15.85 11.56
N ARG A 22 -23.95 15.65 12.71
CA ARG A 22 -24.59 16.71 13.47
C ARG A 22 -23.58 17.74 13.99
N MET A 23 -22.45 17.31 14.55
CA MET A 23 -21.37 18.20 15.00
C MET A 23 -20.73 18.98 13.84
N THR A 24 -20.59 18.37 12.66
CA THR A 24 -20.15 19.07 11.43
C THR A 24 -21.13 20.16 11.04
N ASP A 25 -22.43 19.88 11.04
CA ASP A 25 -23.46 20.87 10.69
C ASP A 25 -23.52 22.03 11.72
N ILE A 26 -23.27 21.74 13.01
CA ILE A 26 -23.14 22.77 14.06
C ILE A 26 -21.93 23.67 13.79
N HIS A 27 -20.78 23.07 13.47
CA HIS A 27 -19.57 23.83 13.15
C HIS A 27 -19.76 24.75 11.95
N LEU A 28 -20.29 24.25 10.82
CA LEU A 28 -20.57 25.04 9.63
C LEU A 28 -21.54 26.20 9.91
N ALA A 29 -22.55 25.95 10.76
CA ALA A 29 -23.49 26.98 11.16
C ALA A 29 -22.80 28.07 12.01
N LEU A 30 -21.90 27.70 12.94
CA LEU A 30 -21.11 28.63 13.73
C LEU A 30 -20.11 29.42 12.86
N GLN A 31 -19.48 28.78 11.87
CA GLN A 31 -18.61 29.48 10.90
C GLN A 31 -19.38 30.52 10.07
N SER A 32 -20.60 30.20 9.63
CA SER A 32 -21.42 31.14 8.84
C SER A 32 -21.81 32.40 9.63
N GLN A 33 -21.86 32.32 10.98
CA GLN A 33 -22.07 33.49 11.86
C GLN A 33 -20.88 34.43 11.88
N GLN A 34 -19.66 33.90 11.90
CA GLN A 34 -18.43 34.72 11.90
C GLN A 34 -18.33 35.62 10.68
N LEU A 35 -18.92 35.22 9.56
CA LEU A 35 -19.00 35.97 8.33
C LEU A 35 -20.11 37.06 8.35
N GLY A 36 -20.74 37.29 9.52
CA GLY A 36 -21.75 38.33 9.71
C GLY A 36 -23.10 38.06 9.04
N ARG A 37 -23.41 36.80 8.76
CA ARG A 37 -24.56 36.43 7.93
C ARG A 37 -25.76 35.86 8.69
N THR A 38 -25.64 35.50 9.99
CA THR A 38 -26.72 34.82 10.74
C THR A 38 -26.76 35.19 12.21
N LEU A 39 -27.96 35.02 12.82
CA LEU A 39 -28.21 35.19 14.26
C LEU A 39 -27.53 34.06 15.09
N PRO A 40 -27.26 34.28 16.41
CA PRO A 40 -26.68 33.26 17.29
C PRO A 40 -27.42 31.94 17.24
N LEU A 41 -26.66 30.85 17.23
CA LEU A 41 -27.18 29.50 17.01
C LEU A 41 -27.83 28.94 18.28
N LYS A 42 -29.15 28.80 18.29
CA LYS A 42 -29.88 28.29 19.46
C LYS A 42 -29.89 26.75 19.45
N ALA A 43 -29.63 26.16 20.62
CA ALA A 43 -29.67 24.70 20.76
C ALA A 43 -31.03 24.10 20.38
N LYS A 44 -32.13 24.85 20.59
CA LYS A 44 -33.49 24.40 20.23
C LYS A 44 -33.67 24.26 18.72
N ASP A 45 -33.14 25.18 17.93
CA ASP A 45 -33.26 25.18 16.47
C ASP A 45 -32.42 24.03 15.88
N LEU A 46 -31.22 23.80 16.44
CA LEU A 46 -30.39 22.64 16.07
C LEU A 46 -31.03 21.31 16.44
N ALA A 47 -31.67 21.24 17.61
CA ALA A 47 -32.35 20.04 18.06
C ALA A 47 -33.54 19.68 17.13
N GLN A 48 -34.28 20.68 16.72
CA GLN A 48 -35.37 20.51 15.74
C GLN A 48 -34.87 20.10 14.37
N LYS A 49 -33.79 20.75 13.86
CA LYS A 49 -33.16 20.44 12.56
C LYS A 49 -32.67 18.99 12.47
N HIS A 50 -32.18 18.45 13.57
CA HIS A 50 -31.58 17.10 13.61
C HIS A 50 -32.46 16.03 14.22
N ASP A 51 -33.72 16.36 14.56
CA ASP A 51 -34.67 15.47 15.22
C ASP A 51 -34.09 14.81 16.49
N VAL A 52 -33.51 15.65 17.35
CA VAL A 52 -32.95 15.21 18.63
C VAL A 52 -33.38 16.14 19.77
N VAL A 53 -33.18 15.70 21.01
CA VAL A 53 -33.48 16.55 22.17
C VAL A 53 -32.37 17.55 22.43
N ASN A 54 -32.72 18.71 23.02
CA ASN A 54 -31.77 19.78 23.35
C ASN A 54 -30.52 19.30 24.11
N ARG A 55 -30.71 18.34 25.01
CA ARG A 55 -29.60 17.76 25.79
C ARG A 55 -28.56 17.07 24.89
N THR A 56 -28.97 16.49 23.78
CA THR A 56 -28.02 15.91 22.80
C THR A 56 -27.15 16.98 22.15
N ILE A 57 -27.76 18.09 21.71
CA ILE A 57 -27.02 19.23 21.14
C ILE A 57 -26.03 19.83 22.16
N GLN A 58 -26.48 20.03 23.41
CA GLN A 58 -25.59 20.55 24.45
C GLN A 58 -24.40 19.61 24.73
N ARG A 59 -24.62 18.29 24.70
CA ARG A 59 -23.55 17.30 24.85
C ARG A 59 -22.58 17.35 23.65
N ASP A 60 -23.09 17.48 22.44
CA ASP A 60 -22.28 17.59 21.24
C ASP A 60 -21.44 18.87 21.26
N ILE A 61 -22.03 20.02 21.62
CA ILE A 61 -21.31 21.29 21.77
C ILE A 61 -20.24 21.20 22.87
N LYS A 62 -20.58 20.55 24.00
CA LYS A 62 -19.60 20.31 25.07
C LYS A 62 -18.44 19.47 24.57
N PHE A 63 -18.69 18.41 23.83
CA PHE A 63 -17.67 17.57 23.22
C PHE A 63 -16.81 18.38 22.23
N MET A 64 -17.42 19.19 21.36
CA MET A 64 -16.73 20.06 20.43
C MET A 64 -15.81 21.06 21.14
N LYS A 65 -16.24 21.59 22.28
CA LYS A 65 -15.47 22.52 23.10
C LYS A 65 -14.32 21.81 23.84
N GLU A 66 -14.59 20.70 24.52
CA GLU A 66 -13.63 20.05 25.42
C GLU A 66 -12.66 19.12 24.70
N ILE A 67 -13.11 18.40 23.68
CA ILE A 67 -12.29 17.42 22.96
C ILE A 67 -11.68 17.99 21.69
N TRP A 68 -12.44 18.79 20.95
CA TRP A 68 -11.95 19.41 19.72
C TRP A 68 -11.28 20.77 19.97
N GLY A 69 -11.36 21.29 21.20
CA GLY A 69 -10.74 22.57 21.56
C GLY A 69 -11.33 23.76 20.83
N LEU A 70 -12.60 23.68 20.39
CA LEU A 70 -13.23 24.76 19.65
C LEU A 70 -13.61 25.92 20.59
N PRO A 71 -13.37 27.20 20.18
CA PRO A 71 -13.66 28.38 20.98
C PRO A 71 -15.16 28.71 20.93
N ILE A 72 -16.02 27.80 21.38
CA ILE A 72 -17.48 27.97 21.42
C ILE A 72 -17.88 28.66 22.73
N GLN A 73 -18.55 29.76 22.63
CA GLN A 73 -19.12 30.48 23.80
C GLN A 73 -20.65 30.55 23.69
N TYR A 74 -21.28 30.86 24.82
CA TYR A 74 -22.71 31.03 24.91
C TYR A 74 -23.06 32.44 25.30
N ASP A 75 -23.75 33.15 24.44
CA ASP A 75 -24.29 34.49 24.74
C ASP A 75 -25.63 34.37 25.46
N ARG A 76 -25.67 34.83 26.72
CA ARG A 76 -26.90 34.84 27.54
C ARG A 76 -27.92 35.85 27.05
N GLY A 77 -27.49 36.98 26.49
CA GLY A 77 -28.36 38.04 26.02
C GLY A 77 -29.13 37.62 24.75
N MET A 78 -28.44 36.98 23.83
CA MET A 78 -29.02 36.50 22.57
C MET A 78 -29.51 35.05 22.65
N GLY A 79 -29.14 34.31 23.71
CA GLY A 79 -29.60 32.95 23.97
C GLY A 79 -29.05 31.91 22.98
N GLY A 80 -27.83 32.09 22.49
CA GLY A 80 -27.24 31.22 21.46
C GLY A 80 -25.73 31.03 21.60
N TYR A 81 -25.21 30.08 20.81
CA TYR A 81 -23.80 29.78 20.72
C TYR A 81 -23.14 30.51 19.58
N TYR A 82 -21.85 30.86 19.75
CA TYR A 82 -21.03 31.53 18.74
C TYR A 82 -19.54 31.11 18.94
N TYR A 83 -18.70 31.38 17.94
CA TYR A 83 -17.25 31.31 18.09
C TYR A 83 -16.72 32.66 18.53
N ASP A 84 -15.93 32.68 19.60
CA ASP A 84 -15.29 33.91 20.12
C ASP A 84 -13.95 34.23 19.42
N GLU A 85 -13.43 33.28 18.64
CA GLU A 85 -12.26 33.45 17.77
C GLU A 85 -12.61 33.04 16.34
N ILE A 86 -11.83 33.51 15.35
CA ILE A 86 -12.01 33.09 13.97
C ILE A 86 -11.58 31.64 13.82
N VAL A 87 -12.53 30.76 13.51
CA VAL A 87 -12.29 29.34 13.23
C VAL A 87 -12.43 29.13 11.72
N THR A 88 -11.31 28.94 11.05
CA THR A 88 -11.26 28.67 9.60
C THR A 88 -11.34 27.20 9.28
N ASP A 89 -10.93 26.36 10.22
CA ASP A 89 -10.72 24.93 10.00
C ASP A 89 -11.74 24.10 10.77
N PHE A 90 -12.23 23.03 10.14
CA PHE A 90 -12.97 22.00 10.87
C PHE A 90 -12.05 21.39 11.91
N PRO A 91 -12.48 21.16 13.15
CA PRO A 91 -11.70 20.47 14.16
C PRO A 91 -11.59 19.00 13.81
N GLY A 92 -10.91 18.73 12.74
CA GLY A 92 -10.43 17.44 12.31
C GLY A 92 -9.03 17.20 12.88
N VAL A 93 -8.45 16.11 12.52
CA VAL A 93 -7.08 15.75 12.83
C VAL A 93 -6.17 16.92 12.43
N LYS A 94 -5.65 17.70 13.41
CA LYS A 94 -4.61 18.69 13.14
C LYS A 94 -3.37 17.91 12.76
N LEU A 95 -3.02 17.93 11.48
CA LEU A 95 -1.77 17.34 11.01
C LEU A 95 -0.64 18.34 11.16
N THR A 96 0.47 17.88 11.69
CA THR A 96 1.73 18.61 11.65
C THR A 96 2.25 18.72 10.23
N GLU A 97 3.18 19.64 9.96
CA GLU A 97 3.83 19.75 8.66
C GLU A 97 4.49 18.43 8.22
N GLU A 98 5.12 17.72 9.17
CA GLU A 98 5.74 16.42 8.95
C GLU A 98 4.71 15.34 8.56
N GLU A 99 3.54 15.33 9.20
CA GLU A 99 2.46 14.39 8.88
C GLU A 99 1.84 14.69 7.52
N ILE A 100 1.66 15.98 7.17
CA ILE A 100 1.22 16.38 5.83
C ILE A 100 2.24 15.94 4.78
N PHE A 101 3.52 16.15 5.05
CA PHE A 101 4.60 15.70 4.17
C PHE A 101 4.57 14.18 3.98
N ALA A 102 4.50 13.41 5.08
CA ALA A 102 4.41 11.94 5.04
C ALA A 102 3.17 11.46 4.26
N PHE A 103 2.02 12.13 4.43
CA PHE A 103 0.80 11.85 3.70
C PHE A 103 0.96 12.08 2.19
N LEU A 104 1.62 13.16 1.78
CA LEU A 104 1.89 13.45 0.37
C LEU A 104 2.88 12.46 -0.25
N VAL A 105 3.91 12.04 0.50
CA VAL A 105 4.83 10.97 0.10
C VAL A 105 4.06 9.66 -0.11
N ALA A 106 3.17 9.30 0.81
CA ALA A 106 2.32 8.12 0.69
C ALA A 106 1.40 8.19 -0.53
N ARG A 107 0.80 9.36 -0.83
CA ARG A 107 0.00 9.59 -2.03
C ARG A 107 0.77 9.28 -3.31
N ASN A 108 2.01 9.75 -3.41
CA ASN A 108 2.83 9.52 -4.60
C ASN A 108 3.19 8.02 -4.79
N SER A 109 3.21 7.25 -3.71
CA SER A 109 3.38 5.79 -3.79
C SER A 109 2.22 5.09 -4.51
N ILE A 110 1.07 5.75 -4.64
CA ILE A 110 -0.12 5.23 -5.38
C ILE A 110 0.15 5.16 -6.88
N GLU A 111 1.07 5.95 -7.41
CA GLU A 111 1.43 5.87 -8.82
C GLU A 111 1.89 4.48 -9.23
N ARG A 112 2.38 3.66 -8.28
CA ARG A 112 2.70 2.24 -8.50
C ARG A 112 1.47 1.39 -8.86
N TYR A 113 0.27 1.88 -8.57
CA TYR A 113 -1.00 1.20 -8.89
C TYR A 113 -1.64 1.73 -10.18
N GLN A 114 -0.96 2.63 -10.92
CA GLN A 114 -1.44 3.08 -12.22
C GLN A 114 -1.65 1.88 -13.15
N GLY A 115 -2.76 1.92 -13.91
CA GLY A 115 -3.16 0.82 -14.78
C GLY A 115 -3.88 -0.33 -14.06
N THR A 116 -4.03 -0.30 -12.74
CA THR A 116 -4.86 -1.24 -11.98
C THR A 116 -6.24 -0.66 -11.71
N ASN A 117 -7.21 -1.55 -11.40
CA ASN A 117 -8.55 -1.14 -10.92
C ASN A 117 -8.54 -0.46 -9.55
N LEU A 118 -7.39 -0.44 -8.86
CA LEU A 118 -7.20 0.26 -7.58
C LEU A 118 -6.79 1.73 -7.77
N SER A 119 -6.28 2.11 -8.93
CA SER A 119 -5.78 3.47 -9.18
C SER A 119 -6.85 4.54 -8.96
N GLU A 120 -8.00 4.39 -9.61
CA GLU A 120 -9.10 5.36 -9.49
C GLU A 120 -9.71 5.42 -8.08
N PRO A 121 -10.05 4.29 -7.40
CA PRO A 121 -10.53 4.32 -6.02
C PRO A 121 -9.54 4.94 -5.04
N LEU A 122 -8.24 4.67 -5.18
CA LEU A 122 -7.20 5.24 -4.34
C LEU A 122 -7.07 6.74 -4.56
N SER A 123 -7.03 7.20 -5.81
CA SER A 123 -6.99 8.64 -6.13
C SER A 123 -8.19 9.38 -5.53
N LYS A 124 -9.40 8.85 -5.74
CA LYS A 124 -10.63 9.43 -5.16
C LYS A 124 -10.62 9.46 -3.63
N LEU A 125 -10.08 8.41 -2.99
CA LEU A 125 -9.94 8.37 -1.53
C LEU A 125 -9.00 9.48 -1.05
N PHE A 126 -7.84 9.63 -1.71
CA PHE A 126 -6.88 10.67 -1.34
C PHE A 126 -7.42 12.09 -1.60
N GLU A 127 -8.15 12.32 -2.69
CA GLU A 127 -8.83 13.59 -2.95
C GLU A 127 -9.81 13.92 -1.83
N LYS A 128 -10.66 12.97 -1.44
CA LYS A 128 -11.57 13.15 -0.30
C LYS A 128 -10.86 13.45 1.01
N LEU A 129 -9.74 12.77 1.29
CA LEU A 129 -8.96 13.03 2.51
C LEU A 129 -8.29 14.41 2.46
N VAL A 130 -7.74 14.81 1.32
CA VAL A 130 -7.17 16.15 1.10
C VAL A 130 -8.22 17.23 1.36
N ASP A 131 -9.42 17.05 0.82
CA ASP A 131 -10.53 18.00 1.00
C ASP A 131 -11.00 18.06 2.46
N GLN A 132 -11.18 16.90 3.11
CA GLN A 132 -11.64 16.83 4.50
C GLN A 132 -10.62 17.36 5.51
N LEU A 133 -9.34 17.17 5.23
CA LEU A 133 -8.25 17.68 6.07
C LEU A 133 -7.90 19.13 5.75
N GLN A 134 -8.62 19.78 4.81
CA GLN A 134 -8.38 21.12 4.29
C GLN A 134 -6.92 21.37 3.87
N ILE A 135 -6.21 20.29 3.59
CA ILE A 135 -4.82 20.33 3.14
C ILE A 135 -4.70 21.08 1.80
N SER A 136 -5.76 21.12 1.00
CA SER A 136 -5.81 21.78 -0.31
C SER A 136 -5.49 23.29 -0.26
N HIS A 137 -5.71 23.95 0.87
CA HIS A 137 -5.46 25.38 1.06
C HIS A 137 -4.05 25.67 1.61
N SER A 138 -3.27 24.65 1.97
CA SER A 138 -1.94 24.90 2.47
C SER A 138 -0.95 25.16 1.33
N ASP A 139 -0.25 26.29 1.39
CA ASP A 139 0.85 26.60 0.46
C ASP A 139 1.95 25.53 0.51
N HIS A 140 1.98 24.69 1.55
CA HIS A 140 2.89 23.55 1.69
C HIS A 140 2.70 22.49 0.60
N ILE A 141 1.45 22.19 0.16
CA ILE A 141 1.22 21.22 -0.92
C ILE A 141 1.80 21.69 -2.24
N LYS A 142 1.61 22.98 -2.55
CA LYS A 142 2.17 23.57 -3.76
C LYS A 142 3.68 23.46 -3.73
N ARG A 143 4.31 23.81 -2.60
CA ARG A 143 5.77 23.74 -2.43
C ARG A 143 6.29 22.33 -2.51
N VAL A 144 5.68 21.35 -1.81
CA VAL A 144 6.15 19.95 -1.85
C VAL A 144 6.16 19.38 -3.27
N LYS A 145 5.18 19.73 -4.12
CA LYS A 145 5.15 19.33 -5.53
C LYS A 145 6.24 19.97 -6.39
N GLU A 146 6.77 21.11 -5.99
CA GLU A 146 7.80 21.83 -6.75
C GLU A 146 9.19 21.20 -6.61
N TYR A 147 9.52 20.57 -5.46
CA TYR A 147 10.86 20.01 -5.24
C TYR A 147 10.90 18.52 -4.93
N ILE A 148 9.76 17.82 -4.87
CA ILE A 148 9.73 16.38 -4.66
C ILE A 148 9.04 15.71 -5.83
N SER A 149 9.81 14.92 -6.55
CA SER A 149 9.30 14.07 -7.62
C SER A 149 9.59 12.61 -7.30
N PHE A 150 8.63 11.74 -7.59
CA PHE A 150 8.81 10.30 -7.52
C PHE A 150 8.87 9.78 -8.95
N LYS A 151 9.99 9.18 -9.32
CA LYS A 151 10.07 8.44 -10.58
C LYS A 151 9.56 7.03 -10.32
N PRO A 152 8.37 6.65 -10.80
CA PRO A 152 7.90 5.29 -10.64
C PRO A 152 8.85 4.34 -11.38
N ALA A 153 9.16 3.19 -10.79
CA ALA A 153 9.70 2.07 -11.54
C ALA A 153 8.69 1.73 -12.66
N GLY A 154 9.17 1.27 -13.81
CA GLY A 154 8.30 0.89 -14.91
C GLY A 154 7.16 -0.01 -14.42
N TRP A 155 5.95 0.18 -14.92
CA TRP A 155 4.83 -0.69 -14.59
C TRP A 155 4.58 -1.69 -15.70
N THR A 156 4.09 -2.87 -15.32
CA THR A 156 3.69 -3.90 -16.29
C THR A 156 2.30 -3.56 -16.83
N LYS A 157 2.17 -3.37 -18.14
CA LYS A 157 0.86 -3.27 -18.81
C LYS A 157 0.12 -4.60 -18.64
N GLY A 158 -0.77 -4.70 -17.66
CA GLY A 158 -1.52 -5.91 -17.37
C GLY A 158 -3.03 -5.65 -17.35
N LYS A 159 -3.81 -6.71 -17.64
CA LYS A 159 -5.27 -6.67 -17.44
C LYS A 159 -5.56 -6.87 -15.94
N TYR A 160 -5.37 -5.83 -15.16
CA TYR A 160 -5.60 -5.89 -13.71
C TYR A 160 -7.09 -6.00 -13.30
N SER A 161 -8.01 -6.00 -14.28
CA SER A 161 -9.44 -6.26 -14.05
C SER A 161 -9.73 -7.61 -13.37
N ILE A 162 -8.75 -8.53 -13.38
CA ILE A 162 -8.86 -9.84 -12.73
C ILE A 162 -8.38 -9.85 -11.27
N LEU A 163 -7.71 -8.79 -10.79
CA LEU A 163 -7.20 -8.73 -9.40
C LEU A 163 -8.30 -8.93 -8.37
N ASP A 164 -9.45 -8.25 -8.54
CA ASP A 164 -10.58 -8.38 -7.63
C ASP A 164 -11.13 -9.82 -7.60
N LYS A 165 -11.24 -10.46 -8.76
CA LYS A 165 -11.68 -11.87 -8.85
C LYS A 165 -10.68 -12.82 -8.17
N LEU A 166 -9.39 -12.58 -8.36
CA LEU A 166 -8.33 -13.38 -7.73
C LEU A 166 -8.29 -13.15 -6.22
N SER A 167 -8.40 -11.91 -5.77
CA SER A 167 -8.47 -11.56 -4.34
C SER A 167 -9.64 -12.27 -3.64
N LYS A 168 -10.84 -12.22 -4.25
CA LYS A 168 -12.00 -12.95 -3.75
C LYS A 168 -11.78 -14.47 -3.74
N SER A 169 -11.14 -15.01 -4.78
CA SER A 169 -10.85 -16.45 -4.87
C SER A 169 -9.85 -16.91 -3.82
N CYS A 170 -8.83 -16.11 -3.49
CA CYS A 170 -7.90 -16.36 -2.39
C CYS A 170 -8.65 -16.36 -1.04
N ARG A 171 -9.44 -15.32 -0.76
CA ARG A 171 -10.19 -15.18 0.49
C ARG A 171 -11.22 -16.29 0.69
N ASP A 172 -11.95 -16.64 -0.36
CA ASP A 172 -13.05 -17.62 -0.32
C ASP A 172 -12.56 -19.07 -0.55
N GLU A 173 -11.23 -19.28 -0.71
CA GLU A 173 -10.57 -20.58 -0.91
C GLU A 173 -11.12 -21.35 -2.12
N ARG A 174 -11.38 -20.63 -3.22
CA ARG A 174 -11.96 -21.21 -4.44
C ARG A 174 -10.90 -21.50 -5.48
N PHE A 175 -10.97 -22.68 -6.10
CA PHE A 175 -10.12 -23.00 -7.24
C PHE A 175 -10.31 -21.98 -8.36
N VAL A 176 -9.22 -21.67 -9.05
CA VAL A 176 -9.23 -20.91 -10.29
C VAL A 176 -8.61 -21.71 -11.43
N SER A 177 -9.09 -21.47 -12.64
CA SER A 177 -8.43 -21.96 -13.85
C SER A 177 -8.17 -20.81 -14.80
N PHE A 178 -7.04 -20.86 -15.48
CA PHE A 178 -6.62 -19.84 -16.43
C PHE A 178 -5.69 -20.40 -17.51
N ALA A 179 -5.53 -19.65 -18.58
CA ALA A 179 -4.47 -19.85 -19.55
C ALA A 179 -3.28 -18.96 -19.17
N TYR A 180 -2.08 -19.53 -19.14
CA TYR A 180 -0.83 -18.84 -18.76
C TYR A 180 0.16 -18.84 -19.91
N ASP A 181 0.53 -17.66 -20.36
CA ASP A 181 1.52 -17.48 -21.40
C ASP A 181 2.94 -17.62 -20.83
N LYS A 182 3.73 -18.52 -21.42
CA LYS A 182 5.16 -18.69 -21.11
C LYS A 182 6.01 -18.07 -22.23
N PRO A 183 6.51 -16.83 -22.08
CA PRO A 183 7.20 -16.12 -23.15
C PRO A 183 8.40 -16.89 -23.73
N TRP A 184 9.17 -17.56 -22.87
CA TRP A 184 10.38 -18.29 -23.28
C TRP A 184 10.11 -19.51 -24.16
N THR A 185 8.91 -20.06 -24.14
CA THR A 185 8.56 -21.28 -24.87
C THR A 185 7.51 -21.06 -25.94
N GLY A 186 6.90 -19.86 -25.99
CA GLY A 186 5.74 -19.55 -26.83
C GLY A 186 4.51 -20.42 -26.54
N LYS A 187 4.52 -21.16 -25.43
CA LYS A 187 3.44 -22.10 -25.08
C LYS A 187 2.44 -21.47 -24.11
N VAL A 188 1.15 -21.69 -24.35
CA VAL A 188 0.08 -21.34 -23.43
C VAL A 188 -0.31 -22.58 -22.62
N LEU A 189 -0.16 -22.51 -21.31
CA LEU A 189 -0.50 -23.59 -20.40
C LEU A 189 -1.88 -23.37 -19.79
N LYS A 190 -2.75 -24.36 -19.84
CA LYS A 190 -4.00 -24.36 -19.08
C LYS A 190 -3.70 -24.85 -17.66
N LYS A 191 -4.07 -24.05 -16.66
CA LYS A 191 -3.84 -24.33 -15.26
C LYS A 191 -5.14 -24.34 -14.49
N ARG A 192 -5.25 -25.27 -13.51
CA ARG A 192 -6.26 -25.25 -12.44
C ARG A 192 -5.51 -25.34 -11.12
N VAL A 193 -5.62 -24.31 -10.29
CA VAL A 193 -4.76 -24.12 -9.13
C VAL A 193 -5.56 -23.63 -7.92
N LYS A 194 -4.92 -23.73 -6.75
CA LYS A 194 -5.38 -23.15 -5.49
C LYS A 194 -4.71 -21.76 -5.35
N PRO A 195 -5.43 -20.65 -5.54
CA PRO A 195 -4.86 -19.31 -5.33
C PRO A 195 -4.69 -19.08 -3.83
N ILE A 196 -3.48 -18.66 -3.40
CA ILE A 196 -3.16 -18.48 -1.99
C ILE A 196 -3.04 -17.01 -1.64
N HIS A 197 -2.25 -16.26 -2.43
CA HIS A 197 -1.86 -14.90 -2.08
C HIS A 197 -1.60 -14.05 -3.32
N LEU A 198 -1.83 -12.74 -3.20
CA LEU A 198 -1.47 -11.75 -4.22
C LEU A 198 -0.32 -10.90 -3.70
N VAL A 199 0.75 -10.78 -4.48
CA VAL A 199 1.91 -9.96 -4.12
C VAL A 199 2.22 -8.99 -5.26
N ASN A 200 2.50 -7.73 -4.91
CA ASN A 200 3.11 -6.77 -5.82
C ASN A 200 4.62 -6.75 -5.58
N HIS A 201 5.39 -7.02 -6.62
CA HIS A 201 6.84 -6.96 -6.60
C HIS A 201 7.33 -6.12 -7.77
N ASP A 202 8.06 -5.05 -7.48
CA ASP A 202 8.62 -4.09 -8.46
C ASP A 202 7.59 -3.62 -9.51
N GLY A 203 6.38 -3.27 -9.05
CA GLY A 203 5.30 -2.77 -9.92
C GLY A 203 4.57 -3.84 -10.72
N ALA A 204 4.94 -5.11 -10.61
CA ALA A 204 4.25 -6.23 -11.22
C ALA A 204 3.46 -7.04 -10.18
N TRP A 205 2.25 -7.47 -10.54
CA TRP A 205 1.41 -8.29 -9.69
C TRP A 205 1.59 -9.78 -9.99
N TYR A 206 1.70 -10.56 -8.93
CA TYR A 206 1.85 -12.02 -8.99
C TYR A 206 0.79 -12.70 -8.13
N LEU A 207 0.30 -13.82 -8.64
CA LEU A 207 -0.55 -14.75 -7.92
C LEU A 207 0.32 -15.89 -7.39
N ILE A 208 0.42 -16.04 -6.08
CA ILE A 208 1.03 -17.22 -5.47
C ILE A 208 -0.02 -18.33 -5.44
N VAL A 209 0.33 -19.47 -5.98
CA VAL A 209 -0.58 -20.62 -6.04
C VAL A 209 0.05 -21.87 -5.43
N SER A 210 -0.80 -22.78 -4.94
CA SER A 210 -0.40 -24.16 -4.64
C SER A 210 -0.86 -25.08 -5.77
N GLU A 211 0.09 -25.81 -6.32
CA GLU A 211 -0.14 -26.91 -7.26
C GLU A 211 0.18 -28.22 -6.54
N ASN A 212 -0.74 -29.19 -6.55
CA ASN A 212 -0.67 -30.49 -5.88
C ASN A 212 0.75 -30.95 -5.48
N LYS A 213 1.03 -31.02 -4.17
CA LYS A 213 2.31 -31.48 -3.56
C LYS A 213 3.59 -30.72 -3.95
N LYS A 214 3.49 -29.62 -4.71
CA LYS A 214 4.62 -28.76 -5.06
C LYS A 214 4.68 -27.54 -4.10
N ALA A 215 5.87 -26.98 -3.95
CA ALA A 215 6.03 -25.70 -3.29
C ALA A 215 5.15 -24.62 -3.95
N PRO A 216 4.68 -23.62 -3.18
CA PRO A 216 3.93 -22.49 -3.75
C PRO A 216 4.75 -21.80 -4.85
N ALA A 217 4.08 -21.44 -5.95
CA ALA A 217 4.75 -20.85 -7.11
C ALA A 217 4.11 -19.52 -7.52
N PRO A 218 4.88 -18.50 -7.94
CA PRO A 218 4.39 -17.23 -8.41
C PRO A 218 4.01 -17.27 -9.91
N TYR A 219 2.85 -16.71 -10.22
CA TYR A 219 2.37 -16.52 -11.59
C TYR A 219 2.14 -15.03 -11.85
N SER A 220 2.82 -14.45 -12.83
CA SER A 220 2.60 -13.06 -13.24
C SER A 220 1.16 -12.87 -13.72
N ILE A 221 0.43 -11.94 -13.12
CA ILE A 221 -0.98 -11.67 -13.48
C ILE A 221 -1.09 -11.12 -14.91
N ALA A 222 -0.10 -10.38 -15.38
CA ALA A 222 -0.05 -9.87 -16.75
C ALA A 222 -0.10 -10.97 -17.82
N ARG A 223 0.33 -12.19 -17.48
CA ARG A 223 0.38 -13.37 -18.37
C ARG A 223 -0.82 -14.29 -18.20
N ILE A 224 -1.77 -13.94 -17.33
CA ILE A 224 -2.99 -14.71 -17.10
C ILE A 224 -4.08 -14.26 -18.10
N SER A 225 -4.72 -15.22 -18.75
CA SER A 225 -5.89 -14.98 -19.59
C SER A 225 -6.96 -16.04 -19.34
N ALA A 226 -8.19 -15.81 -19.82
CA ALA A 226 -9.32 -16.72 -19.67
C ALA A 226 -9.57 -17.21 -18.24
N LEU A 227 -9.42 -16.31 -17.25
CA LEU A 227 -9.63 -16.62 -15.83
C LEU A 227 -11.08 -17.05 -15.56
N ARG A 228 -11.21 -18.19 -14.90
CA ARG A 228 -12.49 -18.71 -14.37
C ARG A 228 -12.35 -19.07 -12.90
N THR A 229 -13.27 -18.60 -12.06
CA THR A 229 -13.40 -19.02 -10.67
C THR A 229 -14.37 -20.19 -10.58
N HIS A 230 -14.02 -21.21 -9.80
CA HIS A 230 -14.87 -22.38 -9.59
C HIS A 230 -15.71 -22.24 -8.32
N VAL A 231 -16.85 -22.89 -8.27
CA VAL A 231 -17.68 -22.98 -7.07
C VAL A 231 -17.01 -23.85 -6.01
N ALA A 232 -16.26 -24.87 -6.45
CA ALA A 232 -15.52 -25.79 -5.57
C ALA A 232 -14.47 -25.04 -4.74
N LYS A 233 -14.46 -25.35 -3.45
CA LYS A 233 -13.46 -24.85 -2.50
C LYS A 233 -12.35 -25.87 -2.30
N PHE A 234 -11.21 -25.42 -1.85
CA PHE A 234 -10.10 -26.25 -1.39
C PHE A 234 -9.92 -26.06 0.13
N ASP A 235 -9.27 -27.04 0.77
CA ASP A 235 -8.97 -26.97 2.20
C ASP A 235 -8.00 -25.84 2.49
N HIS A 236 -8.17 -25.18 3.63
CA HIS A 236 -7.33 -24.09 4.07
C HIS A 236 -5.84 -24.42 3.97
N ILE A 237 -5.07 -23.51 3.38
CA ILE A 237 -3.62 -23.62 3.28
C ILE A 237 -3.01 -22.56 4.18
N SER A 238 -2.37 -22.97 5.27
CA SER A 238 -1.59 -22.06 6.10
C SER A 238 -0.38 -21.56 5.31
N PHE A 239 -0.34 -20.26 5.03
CA PHE A 239 0.70 -19.62 4.23
C PHE A 239 1.17 -18.32 4.89
N SER A 240 2.48 -18.12 4.97
CA SER A 240 3.10 -16.86 5.38
C SER A 240 3.95 -16.33 4.24
N ILE A 241 3.63 -15.14 3.76
CA ILE A 241 4.39 -14.49 2.70
C ILE A 241 5.82 -14.16 3.16
N GLU A 242 6.02 -13.80 4.43
CA GLU A 242 7.32 -13.49 4.98
C GLU A 242 8.24 -14.72 4.96
N LYS A 243 7.71 -15.89 5.35
CA LYS A 243 8.45 -17.16 5.31
C LYS A 243 8.74 -17.57 3.87
N PHE A 244 7.76 -17.41 2.97
CA PHE A 244 7.91 -17.71 1.56
C PHE A 244 8.99 -16.85 0.93
N MET A 245 8.96 -15.52 1.15
CA MET A 245 9.90 -14.55 0.56
C MET A 245 11.29 -14.51 1.26
N LYS A 246 11.48 -15.23 2.37
CA LYS A 246 12.69 -15.11 3.21
C LYS A 246 14.00 -15.26 2.45
N HIS A 247 14.06 -16.17 1.49
CA HIS A 247 15.25 -16.47 0.69
C HIS A 247 15.11 -16.10 -0.78
N HIS A 248 14.07 -15.33 -1.13
CA HIS A 248 13.94 -14.80 -2.47
C HIS A 248 14.87 -13.58 -2.64
N PHE A 249 15.52 -13.48 -3.78
CA PHE A 249 16.18 -12.25 -4.20
C PHE A 249 15.18 -11.31 -4.87
N GLY A 250 14.31 -11.86 -5.68
CA GLY A 250 13.17 -11.21 -6.32
C GLY A 250 11.89 -12.02 -6.13
N ILE A 251 11.24 -12.42 -7.20
CA ILE A 251 9.96 -13.15 -7.18
C ILE A 251 10.08 -14.61 -7.62
N PHE A 252 11.15 -14.98 -8.31
CA PHE A 252 11.35 -16.37 -8.73
C PHE A 252 11.61 -17.28 -7.53
N HIS A 253 11.11 -18.50 -7.64
CA HIS A 253 11.18 -19.50 -6.57
C HIS A 253 11.90 -20.77 -7.09
N GLY A 254 12.90 -21.17 -6.35
CA GLY A 254 13.60 -22.45 -6.49
C GLY A 254 13.50 -23.27 -5.22
N ASP A 255 13.67 -24.57 -5.34
CA ASP A 255 13.55 -25.54 -4.22
C ASP A 255 14.86 -25.69 -3.43
N THR A 256 15.97 -25.13 -3.93
CA THR A 256 17.32 -25.31 -3.35
C THR A 256 17.89 -23.98 -2.88
N LEU A 257 18.46 -23.96 -1.68
CA LEU A 257 19.16 -22.79 -1.16
C LEU A 257 20.60 -22.74 -1.68
N HIS A 258 21.01 -21.59 -2.15
CA HIS A 258 22.35 -21.31 -2.66
C HIS A 258 22.97 -20.15 -1.88
N THR A 259 24.21 -20.35 -1.41
CA THR A 259 25.02 -19.26 -0.86
C THR A 259 25.79 -18.60 -2.00
N VAL A 260 25.42 -17.38 -2.34
CA VAL A 260 26.07 -16.60 -3.38
C VAL A 260 27.07 -15.65 -2.74
N LYS A 261 28.31 -15.65 -3.25
CA LYS A 261 29.40 -14.76 -2.82
C LYS A 261 29.89 -13.95 -4.01
N VAL A 262 29.99 -12.64 -3.82
CA VAL A 262 30.41 -11.68 -4.85
C VAL A 262 31.41 -10.70 -4.25
N HIS A 263 32.52 -10.48 -4.94
CA HIS A 263 33.37 -9.33 -4.69
C HIS A 263 32.88 -8.14 -5.50
N PHE A 264 32.75 -7.01 -4.85
CA PHE A 264 32.54 -5.71 -5.49
C PHE A 264 33.76 -4.83 -5.26
N ASP A 265 34.17 -4.11 -6.29
CA ASP A 265 35.28 -3.17 -6.21
C ASP A 265 34.90 -1.88 -5.47
N GLU A 266 35.88 -0.96 -5.37
CA GLU A 266 35.72 0.33 -4.69
C GLU A 266 34.65 1.23 -5.32
N TYR A 267 34.31 1.04 -6.59
CA TYR A 267 33.24 1.79 -7.26
C TYR A 267 31.88 1.29 -6.85
N ALA A 268 31.65 -0.02 -6.88
CA ALA A 268 30.34 -0.61 -6.58
C ALA A 268 30.03 -0.70 -5.08
N ALA A 269 31.07 -0.86 -4.24
CA ALA A 269 30.93 -1.12 -2.82
C ALA A 269 30.06 -0.12 -2.05
N PRO A 270 30.13 1.21 -2.25
CA PRO A 270 29.24 2.17 -1.57
C PRO A 270 27.77 1.89 -1.85
N TYR A 271 27.39 1.71 -3.11
CA TYR A 271 26.01 1.48 -3.54
C TYR A 271 25.44 0.16 -2.99
N ILE A 272 26.30 -0.87 -2.88
CA ILE A 272 25.89 -2.16 -2.30
C ILE A 272 25.64 -2.03 -0.80
N LYS A 273 26.43 -1.23 -0.07
CA LYS A 273 26.27 -1.00 1.37
C LYS A 273 25.02 -0.21 1.73
N GLU A 274 24.56 0.67 0.86
CA GLU A 274 23.39 1.52 1.08
C GLU A 274 22.07 0.73 1.13
N ARG A 275 22.03 -0.49 0.60
CA ARG A 275 20.81 -1.27 0.45
C ARG A 275 20.86 -2.59 1.21
N LYS A 276 19.70 -2.96 1.77
CA LYS A 276 19.47 -4.28 2.31
C LYS A 276 18.59 -5.08 1.34
N TRP A 277 19.16 -6.09 0.70
CA TRP A 277 18.51 -6.89 -0.34
C TRP A 277 17.64 -8.00 0.25
N ASN A 278 18.17 -8.75 1.23
CA ASN A 278 17.36 -9.67 2.04
C ASN A 278 17.97 -9.84 3.45
N SER A 279 17.28 -10.61 4.31
CA SER A 279 17.69 -10.80 5.71
C SER A 279 18.97 -11.60 5.91
N SER A 280 19.38 -12.41 4.92
CA SER A 280 20.58 -13.25 4.99
C SER A 280 21.87 -12.55 4.56
N GLN A 281 21.75 -11.32 4.02
CA GLN A 281 22.87 -10.53 3.51
C GLN A 281 23.93 -10.30 4.56
N LYS A 282 25.18 -10.54 4.18
CA LYS A 282 26.39 -10.20 4.94
C LYS A 282 27.35 -9.42 4.05
N ILE A 283 27.97 -8.40 4.60
CA ILE A 283 28.98 -7.58 3.91
C ILE A 283 30.25 -7.57 4.76
N ARG A 284 31.35 -7.95 4.16
CA ARG A 284 32.68 -7.86 4.75
C ARG A 284 33.52 -6.86 3.99
N ASN A 285 34.09 -5.86 4.69
CA ASN A 285 35.01 -4.93 4.08
C ASN A 285 36.33 -5.64 3.78
N LEU A 286 36.87 -5.38 2.60
CA LEU A 286 38.18 -5.83 2.15
C LEU A 286 39.12 -4.63 2.08
N LYS A 287 40.38 -4.86 1.68
CA LYS A 287 41.35 -3.79 1.41
C LYS A 287 40.92 -2.96 0.20
N ASP A 288 41.46 -1.75 0.08
CA ASP A 288 41.28 -0.85 -1.06
C ASP A 288 39.81 -0.50 -1.36
N GLY A 289 38.97 -0.37 -0.31
CA GLY A 289 37.57 0.02 -0.47
C GLY A 289 36.62 -1.06 -1.01
N LYS A 290 37.14 -2.25 -1.32
CA LYS A 290 36.38 -3.40 -1.84
C LYS A 290 35.56 -4.06 -0.77
N ILE A 291 34.56 -4.86 -1.18
CA ILE A 291 33.76 -5.67 -0.27
C ILE A 291 33.54 -7.08 -0.80
N GLU A 292 33.33 -8.00 0.14
CA GLU A 292 32.72 -9.29 -0.13
C GLU A 292 31.26 -9.25 0.34
N PHE A 293 30.38 -9.55 -0.58
CA PHE A 293 28.95 -9.65 -0.35
C PHE A 293 28.55 -11.14 -0.34
N GLU A 294 27.87 -11.57 0.70
CA GLU A 294 27.33 -12.94 0.83
C GLU A 294 25.82 -12.86 1.05
N ILE A 295 25.07 -13.71 0.34
CA ILE A 295 23.61 -13.80 0.47
C ILE A 295 23.15 -15.24 0.24
N VAL A 296 22.10 -15.67 0.94
CA VAL A 296 21.46 -16.98 0.74
C VAL A 296 20.16 -16.76 -0.02
N VAL A 297 20.04 -17.39 -1.19
CA VAL A 297 18.88 -17.26 -2.08
C VAL A 297 18.40 -18.64 -2.54
N ASN A 298 17.15 -18.76 -2.90
CA ASN A 298 16.54 -20.01 -3.40
C ASN A 298 16.43 -20.09 -4.92
N ASP A 299 16.77 -19.03 -5.63
CA ASP A 299 16.81 -18.95 -7.10
C ASP A 299 17.97 -18.08 -7.56
N LEU A 300 18.58 -18.42 -8.68
CA LEU A 300 19.74 -17.70 -9.20
C LEU A 300 19.47 -16.81 -10.41
N ILE A 301 18.27 -16.88 -11.00
CA ILE A 301 17.97 -16.14 -12.22
C ILE A 301 18.05 -14.63 -11.98
N GLU A 302 17.40 -14.15 -10.93
CA GLU A 302 17.32 -12.71 -10.66
C GLU A 302 18.65 -12.18 -10.09
N ILE A 303 19.28 -12.91 -9.19
CA ILE A 303 20.56 -12.48 -8.65
C ILE A 303 21.67 -12.51 -9.71
N LYS A 304 21.65 -13.46 -10.66
CA LYS A 304 22.56 -13.46 -11.82
C LYS A 304 22.41 -12.17 -12.62
N GLY A 305 21.19 -11.83 -13.02
CA GLY A 305 20.93 -10.59 -13.75
C GLY A 305 21.36 -9.33 -12.99
N TRP A 306 21.11 -9.30 -11.67
CA TRP A 306 21.52 -8.20 -10.81
C TRP A 306 23.06 -8.07 -10.72
N ILE A 307 23.78 -9.20 -10.59
CA ILE A 307 25.25 -9.20 -10.57
C ILE A 307 25.79 -8.68 -11.92
N MET A 308 25.25 -9.17 -13.03
CA MET A 308 25.68 -8.79 -14.37
C MET A 308 25.42 -7.30 -14.68
N ASN A 309 24.43 -6.69 -14.05
CA ASN A 309 24.19 -5.25 -14.17
C ASN A 309 25.36 -4.37 -13.65
N TRP A 310 26.20 -4.92 -12.77
CA TRP A 310 27.41 -4.26 -12.27
C TRP A 310 28.61 -4.41 -13.20
N GLY A 311 28.51 -5.25 -14.24
CA GLY A 311 29.55 -5.45 -15.24
C GLY A 311 30.90 -5.81 -14.61
N LYS A 312 31.94 -5.07 -14.99
CA LYS A 312 33.31 -5.31 -14.49
C LYS A 312 33.50 -5.09 -13.00
N HIS A 313 32.58 -4.42 -12.35
CA HIS A 313 32.66 -4.04 -10.93
C HIS A 313 32.22 -5.17 -9.97
N ALA A 314 31.73 -6.30 -10.50
CA ALA A 314 31.32 -7.46 -9.75
C ALA A 314 32.06 -8.73 -10.20
N LYS A 315 32.53 -9.51 -9.23
CA LYS A 315 33.16 -10.82 -9.49
C LYS A 315 32.48 -11.87 -8.63
N VAL A 316 31.81 -12.82 -9.26
CA VAL A 316 31.20 -13.98 -8.55
C VAL A 316 32.32 -14.89 -8.06
N LEU A 317 32.26 -15.26 -6.78
CA LEU A 317 33.18 -16.20 -6.13
C LEU A 317 32.57 -17.57 -5.93
N GLY A 318 31.27 -17.68 -5.92
CA GLY A 318 30.52 -18.91 -5.73
C GLY A 318 29.00 -18.69 -5.76
N PRO A 319 28.26 -19.75 -5.99
CA PRO A 319 28.70 -21.14 -6.26
C PRO A 319 29.29 -21.33 -7.67
N LYS A 320 30.03 -22.40 -7.90
CA LYS A 320 30.77 -22.68 -9.15
C LYS A 320 29.87 -22.61 -10.40
N PHE A 321 28.71 -23.23 -10.36
CA PHE A 321 27.79 -23.22 -11.50
C PHE A 321 27.25 -21.81 -11.83
N LEU A 322 27.10 -20.90 -10.85
CA LEU A 322 26.76 -19.50 -11.12
C LEU A 322 27.91 -18.78 -11.84
N ILE A 323 29.16 -19.08 -11.45
CA ILE A 323 30.35 -18.55 -12.15
C ILE A 323 30.32 -18.99 -13.62
N ASP A 324 30.09 -20.29 -13.86
CA ASP A 324 30.06 -20.86 -15.21
C ASP A 324 28.92 -20.28 -16.05
N GLU A 325 27.72 -20.07 -15.45
CA GLU A 325 26.61 -19.40 -16.13
C GLU A 325 26.92 -17.93 -16.47
N VAL A 326 27.55 -17.18 -15.56
CA VAL A 326 27.93 -15.78 -15.83
C VAL A 326 28.98 -15.70 -16.94
N ILE A 327 29.98 -16.60 -16.94
CA ILE A 327 31.00 -16.67 -18.01
C ILE A 327 30.32 -16.94 -19.36
N ASN A 328 29.49 -17.96 -19.43
CA ASN A 328 28.77 -18.30 -20.66
C ASN A 328 27.91 -17.15 -21.19
N GLU A 329 27.19 -16.44 -20.30
CA GLU A 329 26.39 -15.29 -20.66
C GLU A 329 27.23 -14.14 -21.23
N LEU A 330 28.41 -13.89 -20.63
CA LEU A 330 29.36 -12.88 -21.11
C LEU A 330 29.96 -13.24 -22.47
N GLU A 331 30.32 -14.52 -22.69
CA GLU A 331 30.81 -15.01 -23.96
C GLU A 331 29.79 -14.85 -25.07
N VAL A 332 28.55 -15.29 -24.82
CA VAL A 332 27.43 -15.13 -25.78
C VAL A 332 27.14 -13.66 -26.04
N THR A 333 27.19 -12.82 -24.99
CA THR A 333 27.01 -11.37 -25.13
C THR A 333 28.09 -10.76 -26.00
N LEU A 334 29.35 -11.15 -25.79
CA LEU A 334 30.49 -10.63 -26.58
C LEU A 334 30.33 -10.96 -28.07
N VAL A 335 29.88 -12.18 -28.39
CA VAL A 335 29.59 -12.60 -29.78
C VAL A 335 28.52 -11.71 -30.43
N ASN A 336 27.54 -11.21 -29.68
CA ASN A 336 26.51 -10.32 -30.22
C ASN A 336 27.03 -8.91 -30.56
N TYR A 337 28.19 -8.53 -30.06
CA TYR A 337 28.80 -7.20 -30.31
C TYR A 337 30.02 -7.22 -31.27
N GLY A 338 30.46 -8.35 -31.69
CA GLY A 338 31.58 -8.45 -32.58
C GLY A 338 32.05 -9.75 -33.03
#